data_86d498b992dd8a4fb0c9a2f3da4174b2
#
_entry.id   86d498b992dd8a4fb0c9a2f3da4174b2
#
_cell.length_a   1.000
_cell.length_b   1.000
_cell.length_c   1.000
_cell.angle_alpha   90.00
_cell.angle_beta   90.00
_cell.angle_gamma   90.00
#
_symmetry.space_group_name_H-M   'P 1'
#
loop_
_entity.id
_entity.type
_entity.pdbx_description
1 polymer ?
#
loop_
_entity_poly.entity_id
_entity_poly.type
_entity_poly.pdbx_seq_one_letter_code
_entity_poly.pdbx_strand_id
1 'polypeptide(L)'
;MALPKEVVLEALRCCRDVYPNKQDFLVSRAIPNHTILAVEGTNETTDWVTNLKFLIKRDDCHRGFQNNANRTLAQLVLGYEALNPDRKLVFAGHSLGGATATLLADLMLPHNDNIAIVTAGSPRPGGRRLRRRLKDVEHLRFVHGNDIVPGTPPWLAGYVHTHPVIKLEDENDTRFDGVADHNMGDYYDAAVKYYA
;
A
#
# COMPACT_ATOMS: atom_id res chain seq x y z
N MET A 1 -10.80 -0.07 16.78
CA MET A 1 -9.97 -1.14 17.40
C MET A 1 -8.81 -1.38 16.45
N ALA A 2 -7.57 -1.38 16.94
CA ALA A 2 -6.38 -1.58 16.11
C ALA A 2 -6.40 -2.95 15.42
N LEU A 3 -5.82 -3.01 14.20
CA LEU A 3 -5.72 -4.27 13.45
C LEU A 3 -4.93 -5.32 14.27
N PRO A 4 -5.45 -6.55 14.41
CA PRO A 4 -4.70 -7.65 15.00
C PRO A 4 -3.41 -7.94 14.21
N LYS A 5 -2.33 -8.35 14.90
CA LYS A 5 -1.05 -8.67 14.25
C LYS A 5 -1.19 -9.73 13.15
N GLU A 6 -2.06 -10.70 13.36
CA GLU A 6 -2.34 -11.80 12.40
C GLU A 6 -2.91 -11.25 11.09
N VAL A 7 -3.78 -10.24 11.18
CA VAL A 7 -4.36 -9.55 10.00
C VAL A 7 -3.29 -8.76 9.27
N VAL A 8 -2.41 -8.07 10.00
CA VAL A 8 -1.33 -7.28 9.41
C VAL A 8 -0.34 -8.19 8.68
N LEU A 9 0.11 -9.27 9.33
CA LEU A 9 1.04 -10.22 8.72
C LEU A 9 0.41 -10.93 7.51
N GLU A 10 -0.88 -11.27 7.57
CA GLU A 10 -1.58 -11.85 6.42
C GLU A 10 -1.72 -10.84 5.28
N ALA A 11 -1.95 -9.57 5.56
CA ALA A 11 -1.98 -8.52 4.55
C ALA A 11 -0.62 -8.35 3.84
N LEU A 12 0.47 -8.35 4.59
CA LEU A 12 1.82 -8.31 4.03
C LEU A 12 2.15 -9.59 3.25
N ARG A 13 1.71 -10.75 3.71
CA ARG A 13 1.85 -12.01 2.97
C ARG A 13 1.10 -11.96 1.64
N CYS A 14 -0.13 -11.45 1.60
CA CYS A 14 -0.87 -11.26 0.36
C CYS A 14 -0.13 -10.31 -0.60
N CYS A 15 0.52 -9.25 -0.10
CA CYS A 15 1.35 -8.37 -0.93
C CYS A 15 2.54 -9.09 -1.56
N ARG A 16 3.12 -10.10 -0.88
CA ARG A 16 4.18 -10.94 -1.43
C ARG A 16 3.63 -11.93 -2.47
N ASP A 17 2.50 -12.55 -2.16
CA ASP A 17 1.90 -13.62 -2.96
C ASP A 17 1.28 -13.11 -4.27
N VAL A 18 0.99 -11.82 -4.41
CA VAL A 18 0.42 -11.23 -5.63
C VAL A 18 1.44 -11.16 -6.77
N TYR A 19 2.74 -11.06 -6.50
CA TYR A 19 3.79 -10.90 -7.51
C TYR A 19 3.99 -12.07 -8.48
N PRO A 20 3.86 -13.35 -8.08
CA PRO A 20 4.01 -14.48 -9.00
C PRO A 20 2.86 -14.61 -10.00
N ASN A 21 1.69 -14.10 -9.69
CA ASN A 21 0.47 -14.22 -10.50
C ASN A 21 0.35 -13.04 -11.47
N LYS A 22 1.05 -13.10 -12.60
CA LYS A 22 1.03 -12.06 -13.66
C LYS A 22 -0.35 -11.75 -14.26
N GLN A 23 -1.42 -12.43 -13.83
CA GLN A 23 -2.79 -12.24 -14.35
C GLN A 23 -3.72 -11.53 -13.37
N ASP A 24 -3.38 -11.49 -12.08
CA ASP A 24 -4.24 -10.94 -11.04
C ASP A 24 -3.62 -9.66 -10.45
N PHE A 25 -4.15 -8.50 -10.84
CA PHE A 25 -3.77 -7.21 -10.24
C PHE A 25 -4.22 -7.08 -8.78
N LEU A 26 -4.99 -8.04 -8.27
CA LEU A 26 -5.62 -8.02 -6.96
C LEU A 26 -5.74 -9.43 -6.40
N VAL A 27 -5.26 -9.65 -5.19
CA VAL A 27 -5.54 -10.85 -4.38
C VAL A 27 -6.56 -10.50 -3.32
N SER A 28 -7.68 -11.24 -3.30
CA SER A 28 -8.68 -11.16 -2.24
C SER A 28 -8.56 -12.36 -1.32
N ARG A 29 -8.46 -12.11 0.00
CA ARG A 29 -8.41 -13.17 1.02
C ARG A 29 -9.34 -12.86 2.19
N ALA A 30 -10.28 -13.76 2.43
CA ALA A 30 -11.17 -13.68 3.59
C ALA A 30 -10.54 -14.40 4.79
N ILE A 31 -10.49 -13.70 5.92
CA ILE A 31 -10.10 -14.25 7.24
C ILE A 31 -11.18 -13.85 8.25
N PRO A 32 -11.22 -14.40 9.47
CA PRO A 32 -12.27 -14.03 10.42
C PRO A 32 -12.41 -12.51 10.60
N ASN A 33 -13.62 -11.98 10.38
CA ASN A 33 -14.00 -10.56 10.50
C ASN A 33 -13.27 -9.57 9.57
N HIS A 34 -12.40 -10.03 8.66
CA HIS A 34 -11.65 -9.17 7.73
C HIS A 34 -11.66 -9.75 6.32
N THR A 35 -11.64 -8.85 5.33
CA THR A 35 -11.34 -9.19 3.94
C THR A 35 -10.14 -8.37 3.50
N ILE A 36 -9.06 -9.05 3.15
CA ILE A 36 -7.82 -8.43 2.68
C ILE A 36 -7.88 -8.33 1.16
N LEU A 37 -7.59 -7.14 0.65
CA LEU A 37 -7.51 -6.81 -0.77
C LEU A 37 -6.09 -6.31 -1.06
N ALA A 38 -5.21 -7.20 -1.50
CA ALA A 38 -3.83 -6.88 -1.83
C ALA A 38 -3.69 -6.52 -3.31
N VAL A 39 -3.15 -5.34 -3.57
CA VAL A 39 -2.95 -4.81 -4.91
C VAL A 39 -1.51 -5.02 -5.34
N GLU A 40 -1.33 -5.53 -6.57
CA GLU A 40 -0.01 -5.72 -7.16
C GLU A 40 0.74 -4.39 -7.34
N GLY A 41 2.04 -4.41 -7.03
CA GLY A 41 3.00 -3.39 -7.45
C GLY A 41 3.50 -3.67 -8.87
N THR A 42 4.45 -2.86 -9.36
CA THR A 42 5.17 -3.14 -10.61
C THR A 42 6.39 -4.01 -10.35
N ASN A 43 6.59 -5.04 -11.17
CA ASN A 43 7.77 -5.90 -11.12
C ASN A 43 9.06 -5.17 -11.59
N GLU A 44 8.93 -4.03 -12.28
CA GLU A 44 10.04 -3.22 -12.80
C GLU A 44 10.26 -1.98 -11.93
N THR A 45 10.78 -2.20 -10.72
CA THR A 45 10.96 -1.13 -9.71
C THR A 45 11.87 -0.01 -10.17
N THR A 46 12.90 -0.30 -10.97
CA THR A 46 13.90 0.68 -11.41
C THR A 46 13.34 1.68 -12.43
N ASP A 47 12.49 1.22 -13.35
CA ASP A 47 12.00 2.06 -14.44
C ASP A 47 10.89 3.01 -13.98
N TRP A 48 10.01 2.58 -13.09
CA TRP A 48 8.94 3.44 -12.62
C TRP A 48 9.40 4.45 -11.55
N VAL A 49 10.40 4.13 -10.70
CA VAL A 49 11.04 5.12 -9.81
C VAL A 49 11.65 6.25 -10.63
N THR A 50 12.24 5.91 -11.80
CA THR A 50 12.74 6.90 -12.75
C THR A 50 11.61 7.70 -13.40
N ASN A 51 10.48 7.08 -13.69
CA ASN A 51 9.27 7.69 -14.28
C ASN A 51 8.43 8.50 -13.28
N LEU A 52 8.56 8.27 -11.97
CA LEU A 52 7.95 9.10 -10.92
C LEU A 52 8.46 10.56 -10.90
N LYS A 53 9.48 10.87 -11.68
CA LYS A 53 9.95 12.26 -11.89
C LYS A 53 8.89 13.12 -12.58
N PHE A 54 7.89 12.56 -13.23
CA PHE A 54 6.77 13.29 -13.81
C PHE A 54 5.67 13.53 -12.77
N LEU A 55 5.80 14.64 -12.04
CA LEU A 55 4.96 15.07 -10.92
C LEU A 55 3.60 15.60 -11.36
N ILE A 56 2.82 14.81 -12.09
CA ILE A 56 1.48 15.23 -12.51
C ILE A 56 0.47 14.88 -11.43
N LYS A 57 -0.05 15.90 -10.74
CA LYS A 57 -1.17 15.76 -9.81
C LYS A 57 -2.51 15.94 -10.53
N ARG A 58 -3.47 15.13 -10.16
CA ARG A 58 -4.89 15.33 -10.44
C ARG A 58 -5.65 15.14 -9.12
N ASP A 59 -6.52 16.10 -8.79
CA ASP A 59 -7.35 16.06 -7.58
C ASP A 59 -6.54 15.79 -6.28
N ASP A 60 -5.35 16.40 -6.19
CA ASP A 60 -4.37 16.23 -5.10
C ASP A 60 -3.71 14.85 -5.02
N CYS A 61 -3.89 13.97 -6.01
CA CYS A 61 -3.30 12.64 -6.10
C CYS A 61 -2.31 12.54 -7.27
N HIS A 62 -1.38 11.58 -7.20
CA HIS A 62 -0.51 11.27 -8.33
C HIS A 62 -1.33 10.60 -9.43
N ARG A 63 -1.34 11.18 -10.64
CA ARG A 63 -2.20 10.75 -11.76
C ARG A 63 -2.01 9.26 -12.12
N GLY A 64 -0.77 8.78 -12.11
CA GLY A 64 -0.49 7.37 -12.42
C GLY A 64 -1.10 6.43 -11.39
N PHE A 65 -0.96 6.73 -10.10
CA PHE A 65 -1.56 5.91 -9.04
C PHE A 65 -3.08 5.95 -9.08
N GLN A 66 -3.66 7.13 -9.37
CA GLN A 66 -5.11 7.27 -9.50
C GLN A 66 -5.67 6.48 -10.67
N ASN A 67 -4.98 6.44 -11.81
CA ASN A 67 -5.39 5.61 -12.94
C ASN A 67 -5.38 4.12 -12.58
N ASN A 68 -4.37 3.65 -11.86
CA ASN A 68 -4.33 2.28 -11.35
C ASN A 68 -5.45 2.01 -10.36
N ALA A 69 -5.68 2.90 -9.40
CA ALA A 69 -6.77 2.76 -8.43
C ALA A 69 -8.14 2.67 -9.11
N ASN A 70 -8.42 3.52 -10.10
CA ASN A 70 -9.68 3.49 -10.85
C ASN A 70 -9.85 2.18 -11.64
N ARG A 71 -8.78 1.65 -12.25
CA ARG A 71 -8.81 0.36 -12.95
C ARG A 71 -9.09 -0.79 -11.98
N THR A 72 -8.41 -0.82 -10.85
CA THR A 72 -8.60 -1.84 -9.82
C THR A 72 -9.99 -1.74 -9.19
N LEU A 73 -10.51 -0.51 -8.98
CA LEU A 73 -11.87 -0.30 -8.49
C LEU A 73 -12.90 -0.90 -9.42
N ALA A 74 -12.76 -0.75 -10.74
CA ALA A 74 -13.67 -1.34 -11.71
C ALA A 74 -13.72 -2.88 -11.59
N GLN A 75 -12.58 -3.52 -11.34
CA GLN A 75 -12.51 -4.97 -11.09
C GLN A 75 -13.13 -5.35 -9.73
N LEU A 76 -12.91 -4.54 -8.70
CA LEU A 76 -13.52 -4.74 -7.38
C LEU A 76 -15.05 -4.63 -7.43
N VAL A 77 -15.59 -3.66 -8.16
CA VAL A 77 -17.05 -3.48 -8.31
C VAL A 77 -17.70 -4.70 -8.94
N LEU A 78 -17.06 -5.34 -9.90
CA LEU A 78 -17.55 -6.59 -10.51
C LEU A 78 -17.57 -7.78 -9.53
N GLY A 79 -16.73 -7.74 -8.50
CA GLY A 79 -16.67 -8.76 -7.45
C GLY A 79 -17.27 -8.33 -6.10
N TYR A 80 -17.80 -7.11 -6.01
CA TYR A 80 -18.20 -6.49 -4.72
C TYR A 80 -19.34 -7.27 -4.01
N GLU A 81 -20.23 -7.90 -4.75
CA GLU A 81 -21.31 -8.75 -4.18
C GLU A 81 -20.73 -9.98 -3.42
N ALA A 82 -19.49 -10.38 -3.72
CA ALA A 82 -18.79 -11.43 -2.99
C ALA A 82 -18.12 -10.95 -1.70
N LEU A 83 -18.01 -9.63 -1.49
CA LEU A 83 -17.44 -9.05 -0.27
C LEU A 83 -18.52 -8.98 0.82
N ASN A 84 -18.28 -9.70 1.91
CA ASN A 84 -19.19 -9.65 3.06
C ASN A 84 -19.14 -8.25 3.70
N PRO A 85 -20.25 -7.49 3.74
CA PRO A 85 -20.29 -6.11 4.25
C PRO A 85 -19.99 -6.02 5.76
N ASP A 86 -20.18 -7.11 6.51
CA ASP A 86 -19.92 -7.15 7.95
C ASP A 86 -18.42 -7.26 8.29
N ARG A 87 -17.58 -7.51 7.28
CA ARG A 87 -16.13 -7.63 7.47
C ARG A 87 -15.42 -6.30 7.24
N LYS A 88 -14.39 -6.03 8.05
CA LYS A 88 -13.48 -4.90 7.79
C LYS A 88 -12.70 -5.14 6.50
N LEU A 89 -12.71 -4.17 5.59
CA LEU A 89 -11.89 -4.20 4.38
C LEU A 89 -10.47 -3.70 4.69
N VAL A 90 -9.49 -4.53 4.40
CA VAL A 90 -8.06 -4.19 4.56
C VAL A 90 -7.44 -4.06 3.19
N PHE A 91 -7.22 -2.83 2.74
CA PHE A 91 -6.48 -2.56 1.50
C PHE A 91 -4.99 -2.70 1.77
N ALA A 92 -4.33 -3.57 1.03
CA ALA A 92 -2.91 -3.83 1.21
C ALA A 92 -2.13 -3.64 -0.10
N GLY A 93 -0.85 -3.29 -0.01
CA GLY A 93 0.00 -3.17 -1.18
C GLY A 93 1.45 -2.85 -0.86
N HIS A 94 2.33 -3.35 -1.72
CA HIS A 94 3.75 -3.04 -1.70
C HIS A 94 4.09 -2.11 -2.86
N SER A 95 5.06 -1.21 -2.67
CA SER A 95 5.54 -0.34 -3.76
C SER A 95 4.40 0.50 -4.37
N LEU A 96 4.27 0.51 -5.70
CA LEU A 96 3.17 1.11 -6.44
C LEU A 96 1.81 0.61 -5.96
N GLY A 97 1.69 -0.70 -5.65
CA GLY A 97 0.48 -1.30 -5.09
C GLY A 97 0.06 -0.65 -3.76
N GLY A 98 1.02 -0.23 -2.93
CA GLY A 98 0.75 0.48 -1.69
C GLY A 98 0.13 1.87 -1.90
N ALA A 99 0.61 2.63 -2.88
CA ALA A 99 0.00 3.90 -3.26
C ALA A 99 -1.39 3.68 -3.85
N THR A 100 -1.57 2.66 -4.69
CA THR A 100 -2.85 2.28 -5.29
C THR A 100 -3.85 1.85 -4.22
N ALA A 101 -3.46 1.00 -3.26
CA ALA A 101 -4.27 0.57 -2.13
C ALA A 101 -4.75 1.76 -1.27
N THR A 102 -3.87 2.73 -1.04
CA THR A 102 -4.21 3.96 -0.32
C THR A 102 -5.29 4.77 -1.05
N LEU A 103 -5.19 4.89 -2.37
CA LEU A 103 -6.18 5.61 -3.18
C LEU A 103 -7.49 4.83 -3.34
N LEU A 104 -7.45 3.49 -3.38
CA LEU A 104 -8.66 2.65 -3.36
C LEU A 104 -9.43 2.83 -2.05
N ALA A 105 -8.74 2.87 -0.91
CA ALA A 105 -9.36 3.16 0.37
C ALA A 105 -10.04 4.54 0.38
N ASP A 106 -9.40 5.57 -0.19
CA ASP A 106 -9.99 6.91 -0.33
C ASP A 106 -11.25 6.91 -1.21
N LEU A 107 -11.24 6.16 -2.31
CA LEU A 107 -12.39 6.02 -3.21
C LEU A 107 -13.54 5.24 -2.57
N MET A 108 -13.24 4.25 -1.73
CA MET A 108 -14.24 3.42 -1.05
C MET A 108 -14.81 4.06 0.21
N LEU A 109 -14.08 4.97 0.85
CA LEU A 109 -14.46 5.58 2.13
C LEU A 109 -15.88 6.20 2.16
N PRO A 110 -16.39 6.85 1.09
CA PRO A 110 -17.77 7.34 1.06
C PRO A 110 -18.84 6.24 1.07
N HIS A 111 -18.48 5.00 0.77
CA HIS A 111 -19.39 3.85 0.63
C HIS A 111 -19.23 2.84 1.77
N ASN A 112 -18.07 2.82 2.41
CA ASN A 112 -17.77 1.92 3.53
C ASN A 112 -16.71 2.57 4.43
N ASP A 113 -17.03 2.82 5.68
CA ASP A 113 -16.12 3.39 6.68
C ASP A 113 -15.36 2.33 7.51
N ASN A 114 -15.76 1.04 7.37
CA ASN A 114 -15.08 -0.08 8.03
C ASN A 114 -13.85 -0.54 7.22
N ILE A 115 -12.89 0.38 7.06
CA ILE A 115 -11.70 0.22 6.21
C ILE A 115 -10.42 0.34 7.06
N ALA A 116 -9.38 -0.40 6.68
CA ALA A 116 -8.01 -0.18 7.12
C ALA A 116 -7.03 -0.32 5.94
N ILE A 117 -5.81 0.16 6.12
CA ILE A 117 -4.77 0.14 5.09
C ILE A 117 -3.48 -0.44 5.67
N VAL A 118 -2.82 -1.33 4.94
CA VAL A 118 -1.50 -1.88 5.26
C VAL A 118 -0.59 -1.72 4.06
N THR A 119 0.49 -0.95 4.20
CA THR A 119 1.42 -0.74 3.08
C THR A 119 2.87 -1.02 3.46
N ALA A 120 3.62 -1.58 2.52
CA ALA A 120 5.05 -1.83 2.60
C ALA A 120 5.75 -1.06 1.47
N GLY A 121 6.78 -0.28 1.76
CA GLY A 121 7.57 0.44 0.75
C GLY A 121 6.77 1.40 -0.14
N SER A 122 5.60 1.86 0.29
CA SER A 122 4.71 2.68 -0.52
C SER A 122 5.26 4.08 -0.77
N PRO A 123 5.29 4.58 -2.02
CA PRO A 123 5.56 5.98 -2.32
C PRO A 123 4.44 6.89 -1.81
N ARG A 124 4.65 8.22 -1.84
CA ARG A 124 3.64 9.20 -1.43
C ARG A 124 2.50 9.26 -2.45
N PRO A 125 1.26 8.88 -2.10
CA PRO A 125 0.17 8.74 -3.07
C PRO A 125 -0.43 10.08 -3.50
N GLY A 126 -0.32 11.12 -2.66
CA GLY A 126 -0.95 12.41 -2.94
C GLY A 126 -0.53 13.51 -1.97
N GLY A 127 -1.32 14.56 -1.89
CA GLY A 127 -1.04 15.75 -1.11
C GLY A 127 -1.82 15.81 0.22
N ARG A 128 -1.88 17.03 0.77
CA ARG A 128 -2.48 17.27 2.09
C ARG A 128 -4.00 17.04 2.15
N ARG A 129 -4.71 17.16 1.01
CA ARG A 129 -6.16 16.91 0.95
C ARG A 129 -6.45 15.42 1.11
N LEU A 130 -5.70 14.55 0.42
CA LEU A 130 -5.77 13.09 0.58
C LEU A 130 -5.49 12.69 2.04
N ARG A 131 -4.39 13.20 2.61
CA ARG A 131 -4.06 12.96 4.02
C ARG A 131 -5.21 13.35 4.97
N ARG A 132 -5.90 14.46 4.70
CA ARG A 132 -7.01 14.91 5.54
C ARG A 132 -8.23 14.01 5.42
N ARG A 133 -8.55 13.50 4.23
CA ARG A 133 -9.67 12.56 4.04
C ARG A 133 -9.44 11.25 4.77
N LEU A 134 -8.20 10.73 4.73
CA LEU A 134 -7.84 9.45 5.34
C LEU A 134 -7.36 9.55 6.80
N LYS A 135 -7.43 10.72 7.44
CA LYS A 135 -6.84 10.94 8.78
C LYS A 135 -7.38 10.01 9.87
N ASP A 136 -8.63 9.58 9.75
CA ASP A 136 -9.34 8.73 10.72
C ASP A 136 -9.36 7.24 10.29
N VAL A 137 -8.83 6.92 9.10
CA VAL A 137 -8.67 5.53 8.62
C VAL A 137 -7.40 4.95 9.21
N GLU A 138 -7.47 3.77 9.81
CA GLU A 138 -6.28 3.08 10.30
C GLU A 138 -5.36 2.71 9.13
N HIS A 139 -4.12 3.22 9.17
CA HIS A 139 -3.13 2.95 8.13
C HIS A 139 -1.79 2.59 8.75
N LEU A 140 -1.40 1.33 8.66
CA LEU A 140 -0.09 0.83 9.05
C LEU A 140 0.86 0.91 7.85
N ARG A 141 1.85 1.77 7.95
CA ARG A 141 2.77 2.10 6.87
C ARG A 141 4.19 1.68 7.22
N PHE A 142 4.62 0.55 6.66
CA PHE A 142 5.93 -0.04 6.91
C PHE A 142 7.00 0.49 5.94
N VAL A 143 8.20 0.73 6.47
CA VAL A 143 9.40 1.05 5.71
C VAL A 143 10.57 0.21 6.27
N HIS A 144 11.18 -0.59 5.41
CA HIS A 144 12.31 -1.46 5.73
C HIS A 144 13.64 -0.76 5.42
N GLY A 145 14.64 -0.96 6.24
CA GLY A 145 16.01 -0.49 6.04
C GLY A 145 16.08 0.97 5.54
N ASN A 146 16.86 1.21 4.53
CA ASN A 146 17.04 2.49 3.86
C ASN A 146 16.24 2.62 2.54
N ASP A 147 15.14 1.86 2.38
CA ASP A 147 14.29 1.92 1.19
C ASP A 147 13.99 3.36 0.75
N ILE A 148 14.42 3.71 -0.47
CA ILE A 148 14.29 5.07 -1.03
C ILE A 148 12.92 5.34 -1.62
N VAL A 149 12.15 4.31 -1.98
CA VAL A 149 10.84 4.44 -2.67
C VAL A 149 9.83 5.23 -1.87
N PRO A 150 9.68 5.03 -0.54
CA PRO A 150 8.81 5.87 0.30
C PRO A 150 9.21 7.35 0.32
N GLY A 151 10.45 7.68 -0.06
CA GLY A 151 10.91 9.06 -0.25
C GLY A 151 10.34 9.75 -1.49
N THR A 152 9.68 9.00 -2.39
CA THR A 152 9.17 9.49 -3.68
C THR A 152 7.64 9.58 -3.71
N PRO A 153 7.04 10.43 -4.55
CA PRO A 153 7.61 11.67 -5.08
C PRO A 153 8.05 12.62 -3.95
N PRO A 154 8.95 13.61 -4.21
CA PRO A 154 9.51 14.44 -3.16
C PRO A 154 8.44 15.34 -2.50
N TRP A 155 8.56 15.54 -1.18
CA TRP A 155 7.65 16.37 -0.40
C TRP A 155 7.63 17.85 -0.87
N LEU A 156 8.73 18.34 -1.41
CA LEU A 156 8.83 19.69 -2.01
C LEU A 156 7.84 19.87 -3.17
N ALA A 157 7.46 18.81 -3.87
CA ALA A 157 6.41 18.83 -4.88
C ALA A 157 5.00 18.75 -4.28
N GLY A 158 4.87 18.86 -2.95
CA GLY A 158 3.61 18.86 -2.22
C GLY A 158 3.00 17.46 -2.01
N TYR A 159 3.79 16.38 -2.18
CA TYR A 159 3.38 15.04 -1.85
C TYR A 159 3.65 14.71 -0.39
N VAL A 160 2.70 14.05 0.26
CA VAL A 160 2.82 13.65 1.66
C VAL A 160 2.30 12.22 1.87
N HIS A 161 2.80 11.57 2.89
CA HIS A 161 2.17 10.35 3.39
C HIS A 161 0.93 10.66 4.22
N THR A 162 -0.02 9.75 4.23
CA THR A 162 -1.27 9.88 5.01
C THR A 162 -1.03 9.71 6.50
N HIS A 163 -0.13 8.78 6.89
CA HIS A 163 0.13 8.38 8.28
C HIS A 163 1.63 8.31 8.60
N PRO A 164 2.00 8.26 9.88
CA PRO A 164 3.37 8.02 10.32
C PRO A 164 3.94 6.71 9.80
N VAL A 165 5.26 6.59 9.82
CA VAL A 165 5.98 5.38 9.46
C VAL A 165 6.13 4.43 10.63
N ILE A 166 6.01 3.13 10.36
CA ILE A 166 6.51 2.04 11.19
C ILE A 166 7.81 1.58 10.53
N LYS A 167 8.94 1.89 11.16
CA LYS A 167 10.25 1.51 10.64
C LYS A 167 10.52 0.05 11.00
N LEU A 168 10.87 -0.75 10.02
CA LEU A 168 11.38 -2.11 10.21
C LEU A 168 12.91 -2.05 10.13
N GLU A 169 13.57 -2.70 11.08
CA GLU A 169 15.02 -2.76 11.13
C GLU A 169 15.55 -3.76 10.09
N ASP A 170 16.67 -3.41 9.48
CA ASP A 170 17.51 -4.31 8.69
C ASP A 170 18.83 -4.52 9.44
N GLU A 171 19.13 -5.77 9.81
CA GLU A 171 20.36 -6.13 10.50
C GLU A 171 21.62 -5.99 9.60
N ASN A 172 21.40 -5.96 8.28
CA ASN A 172 22.46 -5.86 7.26
C ASN A 172 22.48 -4.48 6.57
N ASP A 173 21.77 -3.49 7.15
CA ASP A 173 21.59 -2.16 6.56
C ASP A 173 22.93 -1.50 6.21
N THR A 174 23.15 -1.22 4.93
CA THR A 174 24.30 -0.45 4.44
C THR A 174 23.81 0.87 3.82
N ARG A 175 24.62 1.92 3.87
CA ARG A 175 24.23 3.27 3.38
C ARG A 175 23.86 3.35 1.90
N PHE A 176 24.07 2.28 1.11
CA PHE A 176 23.99 2.31 -0.35
C PHE A 176 23.04 1.28 -0.95
N ASP A 177 22.23 0.58 -0.16
CA ASP A 177 21.36 -0.53 -0.57
C ASP A 177 19.87 -0.20 -0.65
N GLY A 178 19.50 1.08 -0.56
CA GLY A 178 18.11 1.53 -0.51
C GLY A 178 17.19 1.08 -1.65
N VAL A 179 17.73 0.54 -2.76
CA VAL A 179 16.93 -0.13 -3.81
C VAL A 179 16.76 -1.60 -3.48
N ALA A 180 17.79 -2.25 -2.90
CA ALA A 180 17.72 -3.65 -2.46
C ALA A 180 16.72 -3.80 -1.31
N ASP A 181 16.68 -2.84 -0.37
CA ASP A 181 15.74 -2.80 0.76
C ASP A 181 14.26 -2.73 0.34
N HIS A 182 14.01 -2.47 -0.95
CA HIS A 182 12.66 -2.43 -1.51
C HIS A 182 12.10 -3.82 -1.86
N ASN A 183 12.67 -4.89 -1.35
CA ASN A 183 12.21 -6.26 -1.59
C ASN A 183 11.03 -6.63 -0.67
N MET A 184 9.93 -7.14 -1.23
CA MET A 184 8.73 -7.49 -0.44
C MET A 184 8.98 -8.68 0.51
N GLY A 185 9.89 -9.60 0.15
CA GLY A 185 10.29 -10.70 1.03
C GLY A 185 10.90 -10.19 2.32
N ASP A 186 11.84 -9.26 2.21
CA ASP A 186 12.56 -8.67 3.34
C ASP A 186 11.61 -7.85 4.23
N TYR A 187 10.66 -7.11 3.62
CA TYR A 187 9.58 -6.43 4.35
C TYR A 187 8.74 -7.40 5.18
N TYR A 188 8.37 -8.55 4.60
CA TYR A 188 7.58 -9.55 5.31
C TYR A 188 8.35 -10.16 6.48
N ASP A 189 9.61 -10.58 6.25
CA ASP A 189 10.44 -11.21 7.27
C ASP A 189 10.76 -10.25 8.41
N ALA A 190 11.06 -8.98 8.11
CA ALA A 190 11.27 -7.95 9.11
C ALA A 190 9.99 -7.62 9.89
N ALA A 191 8.81 -7.64 9.25
CA ALA A 191 7.53 -7.46 9.95
C ALA A 191 7.22 -8.65 10.88
N VAL A 192 7.54 -9.89 10.50
CA VAL A 192 7.41 -11.06 11.38
C VAL A 192 8.26 -10.88 12.62
N LYS A 193 9.52 -10.43 12.49
CA LYS A 193 10.40 -10.13 13.63
C LYS A 193 9.84 -8.99 14.49
N TYR A 194 9.32 -7.93 13.89
CA TYR A 194 8.74 -6.78 14.60
C TYR A 194 7.57 -7.18 15.51
N TYR A 195 6.78 -8.18 15.10
CA TYR A 195 5.61 -8.66 15.84
C TYR A 195 5.88 -9.89 16.72
N ALA A 196 7.09 -10.46 16.69
CA ALA A 196 7.48 -11.60 17.53
C ALA A 196 7.58 -11.19 18.99
#